data_573d5ab45b700499712b496975e50e66
#
_entry.id   573d5ab45b700499712b496975e50e66
#
_cell.length_a   1.000
_cell.length_b   1.000
_cell.length_c   1.000
_cell.angle_alpha   90.00
_cell.angle_beta   90.00
_cell.angle_gamma   90.00
#
_symmetry.space_group_name_H-M   'P 1'
#
loop_
_entity.id
_entity.type
_entity.pdbx_description
1 polymer ?
#
loop_
_entity_poly.entity_id
_entity_poly.type
_entity_poly.pdbx_seq_one_letter_code
_entity_poly.pdbx_strand_id
1 'polypeptide(L)'
;MSNIAFYVVSDVHGYIFPTDFTSRNQYQPMGLLLANHVIEQDRRQYDQSFKIDNGDFLQGSPFCNYLIAHSGSSQPLVDFYNRMAFDFGTLGNHEFNYGLPYLKDTLRRLNYPVLCANIYENDSTLTDNGVQYFQVGDQTVGVIGLTTQFIPHWEQPEHIQSLTFHSAFETLQQHLPEMKRHADIIVVCYHGGFEKDLESGTPTEVLTGENEGYAMLEAFSKDIDIFITGHQHRQIAERFKQTAVIQPGTRGTTVGKVVLSTDEYENLSVESCELLPVIDDSTFTIDEDDQHLRKQLEDWLDYEITTLPYDMTINHAFEARVAPHPFTNFMNYALLEKSDADVACTALFDSASGFKQVVTMRDVINNYPFPNTFKVLAVSGAKLKEAIERSAEYFDVKNDKVSVSADFLEPKPQHFNYDIYGGVSYTINVGRPKGQRVSNMMIQGYAVDLKQTYTICVNNYRAVGGGQYDMYIDAPVVKDIQVEGAQLLIDFLSNNNLMRIPQVVDFKVEK
;
A
#
# COMPACT_ATOMS: atom_id res chain seq x y z
N MET A 1 13.61 3.34 -38.98
CA MET A 1 13.57 3.50 -37.55
C MET A 1 12.23 2.96 -37.07
N SER A 2 12.22 1.97 -36.21
CA SER A 2 11.00 1.50 -35.59
C SER A 2 11.02 1.91 -34.11
N ASN A 3 9.91 2.49 -33.63
CA ASN A 3 9.76 2.90 -32.24
C ASN A 3 8.77 1.97 -31.56
N ILE A 4 9.13 1.47 -30.39
CA ILE A 4 8.27 0.63 -29.56
C ILE A 4 7.98 1.40 -28.26
N ALA A 5 6.71 1.63 -27.99
CA ALA A 5 6.27 2.33 -26.79
C ALA A 5 5.80 1.33 -25.71
N PHE A 6 6.21 1.55 -24.47
CA PHE A 6 5.79 0.78 -23.30
C PHE A 6 5.03 1.69 -22.33
N TYR A 7 3.78 1.35 -22.08
CA TYR A 7 2.90 2.09 -21.16
C TYR A 7 2.69 1.27 -19.90
N VAL A 8 2.91 1.87 -18.75
CA VAL A 8 2.90 1.18 -17.45
C VAL A 8 1.91 1.84 -16.52
N VAL A 9 1.03 1.05 -15.93
CA VAL A 9 0.32 1.38 -14.70
C VAL A 9 0.82 0.48 -13.58
N SER A 10 0.79 0.96 -12.34
CA SER A 10 1.18 0.22 -11.14
C SER A 10 0.39 0.74 -9.95
N ASP A 11 0.20 -0.10 -8.94
CA ASP A 11 -0.38 0.35 -7.68
C ASP A 11 -1.75 1.06 -7.88
N VAL A 12 -2.56 0.54 -8.79
CA VAL A 12 -3.89 1.12 -9.07
C VAL A 12 -4.84 0.92 -7.90
N HIS A 13 -4.63 -0.13 -7.08
CA HIS A 13 -5.38 -0.43 -5.86
C HIS A 13 -6.89 -0.45 -6.04
N GLY A 14 -7.37 -0.93 -7.20
CA GLY A 14 -8.79 -0.98 -7.53
C GLY A 14 -9.48 0.37 -7.72
N TYR A 15 -8.73 1.46 -7.85
CA TYR A 15 -9.26 2.76 -8.25
C TYR A 15 -9.56 2.76 -9.74
N ILE A 16 -10.75 2.33 -10.11
CA ILE A 16 -11.18 2.22 -11.50
C ILE A 16 -11.70 3.55 -12.03
N PHE A 17 -12.57 4.20 -11.26
CA PHE A 17 -13.24 5.42 -11.62
C PHE A 17 -12.42 6.68 -11.30
N PRO A 18 -12.66 7.83 -11.96
CA PRO A 18 -11.97 9.08 -11.67
C PRO A 18 -12.50 9.72 -10.37
N THR A 19 -12.23 9.08 -9.26
CA THR A 19 -12.64 9.51 -7.90
C THR A 19 -11.88 8.74 -6.84
N ASP A 20 -11.60 9.38 -5.72
CA ASP A 20 -11.09 8.73 -4.51
C ASP A 20 -12.20 8.27 -3.54
N PHE A 21 -13.45 8.51 -3.89
CA PHE A 21 -14.65 8.18 -3.11
C PHE A 21 -14.74 8.86 -1.72
N THR A 22 -13.94 9.87 -1.43
CA THR A 22 -14.02 10.59 -0.15
C THR A 22 -15.35 11.32 0.01
N SER A 23 -15.99 11.70 -1.10
CA SER A 23 -17.36 12.21 -1.11
C SER A 23 -18.12 11.77 -2.36
N ARG A 24 -19.45 11.76 -2.25
CA ARG A 24 -20.34 11.36 -3.37
C ARG A 24 -20.18 12.26 -4.58
N ASN A 25 -20.19 11.66 -5.77
CA ASN A 25 -20.06 12.34 -7.06
C ASN A 25 -18.79 13.17 -7.23
N GLN A 26 -17.79 12.95 -6.40
CA GLN A 26 -16.51 13.60 -6.58
C GLN A 26 -15.85 13.13 -7.87
N TYR A 27 -15.18 14.06 -8.54
CA TYR A 27 -14.32 13.80 -9.68
C TYR A 27 -12.89 14.18 -9.32
N GLN A 28 -11.97 13.30 -9.67
CA GLN A 28 -10.52 13.56 -9.58
C GLN A 28 -9.84 12.96 -10.82
N PRO A 29 -8.79 13.60 -11.35
CA PRO A 29 -8.06 13.08 -12.51
C PRO A 29 -7.17 11.91 -12.07
N MET A 30 -7.77 10.72 -11.95
CA MET A 30 -7.18 9.48 -11.52
C MET A 30 -7.97 8.27 -11.99
N GLY A 31 -7.52 7.09 -11.65
CA GLY A 31 -8.22 5.83 -11.87
C GLY A 31 -7.91 5.18 -13.21
N LEU A 32 -8.10 3.87 -13.26
CA LEU A 32 -7.70 3.03 -14.39
C LEU A 32 -8.35 3.45 -15.71
N LEU A 33 -9.65 3.79 -15.67
CA LEU A 33 -10.38 4.18 -16.89
C LEU A 33 -9.79 5.43 -17.54
N LEU A 34 -9.47 6.46 -16.74
CA LEU A 34 -8.89 7.69 -17.26
C LEU A 34 -7.41 7.50 -17.64
N ALA A 35 -6.66 6.72 -16.88
CA ALA A 35 -5.28 6.35 -17.24
C ALA A 35 -5.22 5.60 -18.58
N ASN A 36 -6.15 4.64 -18.80
CA ASN A 36 -6.25 3.95 -20.08
C ASN A 36 -6.65 4.90 -21.22
N HIS A 37 -7.52 5.88 -20.96
CA HIS A 37 -7.87 6.89 -21.97
C HIS A 37 -6.62 7.67 -22.41
N VAL A 38 -5.77 8.09 -21.48
CA VAL A 38 -4.48 8.75 -21.78
C VAL A 38 -3.58 7.85 -22.62
N ILE A 39 -3.45 6.56 -22.26
CA ILE A 39 -2.69 5.58 -23.03
C ILE A 39 -3.24 5.47 -24.46
N GLU A 40 -4.55 5.30 -24.62
CA GLU A 40 -5.18 5.10 -25.94
C GLU A 40 -5.07 6.35 -26.84
N GLN A 41 -4.96 7.55 -26.27
CA GLN A 41 -4.68 8.76 -27.04
C GLN A 41 -3.22 8.83 -27.50
N ASP A 42 -2.26 8.56 -26.59
CA ASP A 42 -0.85 8.69 -26.87
C ASP A 42 -0.33 7.57 -27.79
N ARG A 43 -0.78 6.33 -27.59
CA ARG A 43 -0.29 5.15 -28.36
C ARG A 43 -0.59 5.19 -29.84
N ARG A 44 -1.53 6.04 -30.29
CA ARG A 44 -1.82 6.23 -31.73
C ARG A 44 -0.64 6.76 -32.53
N GLN A 45 0.38 7.27 -31.87
CA GLN A 45 1.61 7.77 -32.49
C GLN A 45 2.61 6.65 -32.83
N TYR A 46 2.37 5.42 -32.33
CA TYR A 46 3.30 4.30 -32.42
C TYR A 46 2.63 3.11 -33.10
N ASP A 47 3.34 2.50 -34.03
CA ASP A 47 2.88 1.27 -34.71
C ASP A 47 2.94 0.06 -33.77
N GLN A 48 3.86 0.09 -32.79
CA GLN A 48 4.11 -0.99 -31.83
C GLN A 48 4.08 -0.42 -30.40
N SER A 49 3.29 -1.03 -29.54
CA SER A 49 3.22 -0.62 -28.13
C SER A 49 2.80 -1.77 -27.24
N PHE A 50 3.26 -1.73 -25.99
CA PHE A 50 2.83 -2.59 -24.89
C PHE A 50 2.11 -1.82 -23.81
N LYS A 51 1.07 -2.42 -23.25
CA LYS A 51 0.40 -1.97 -22.03
C LYS A 51 0.68 -2.94 -20.90
N ILE A 52 1.17 -2.45 -19.77
CA ILE A 52 1.72 -3.23 -18.68
C ILE A 52 1.02 -2.88 -17.38
N ASP A 53 0.58 -3.91 -16.66
CA ASP A 53 0.08 -3.82 -15.29
C ASP A 53 1.17 -4.33 -14.33
N ASN A 54 1.75 -3.44 -13.54
CA ASN A 54 2.85 -3.79 -12.63
C ASN A 54 2.36 -4.15 -11.22
N GLY A 55 1.14 -4.65 -11.07
CA GLY A 55 0.61 -5.21 -9.83
C GLY A 55 0.01 -4.20 -8.84
N ASP A 56 -0.44 -4.71 -7.70
CA ASP A 56 -1.20 -4.01 -6.67
C ASP A 56 -2.53 -3.44 -7.19
N PHE A 57 -3.38 -4.32 -7.75
CA PHE A 57 -4.67 -3.92 -8.27
C PHE A 57 -5.86 -4.44 -7.46
N LEU A 58 -5.71 -5.54 -6.69
CA LEU A 58 -6.83 -6.22 -6.04
C LEU A 58 -7.35 -5.55 -4.77
N GLN A 59 -6.55 -4.74 -4.09
CA GLN A 59 -6.89 -4.19 -2.78
C GLN A 59 -6.57 -2.69 -2.70
N GLY A 60 -7.36 -1.93 -1.95
CA GLY A 60 -7.07 -0.54 -1.53
C GLY A 60 -8.22 0.44 -1.75
N SER A 61 -9.03 0.29 -2.80
CA SER A 61 -10.16 1.19 -3.04
C SER A 61 -11.44 0.75 -2.33
N PRO A 62 -12.38 1.68 -2.11
CA PRO A 62 -13.73 1.35 -1.68
C PRO A 62 -14.45 0.37 -2.61
N PHE A 63 -14.07 0.31 -3.89
CA PHE A 63 -14.63 -0.65 -4.84
C PHE A 63 -14.22 -2.09 -4.50
N CYS A 64 -12.97 -2.32 -4.13
CA CYS A 64 -12.52 -3.64 -3.68
C CYS A 64 -13.28 -4.08 -2.43
N ASN A 65 -13.47 -3.20 -1.45
CA ASN A 65 -14.25 -3.48 -0.25
C ASN A 65 -15.71 -3.82 -0.58
N TYR A 66 -16.31 -3.09 -1.52
CA TYR A 66 -17.67 -3.37 -2.01
C TYR A 66 -17.77 -4.77 -2.62
N LEU A 67 -16.83 -5.16 -3.46
CA LEU A 67 -16.82 -6.48 -4.11
C LEU A 67 -16.70 -7.62 -3.09
N ILE A 68 -15.80 -7.49 -2.12
CA ILE A 68 -15.63 -8.46 -1.04
C ILE A 68 -16.92 -8.57 -0.21
N ALA A 69 -17.52 -7.44 0.19
CA ALA A 69 -18.72 -7.42 1.01
C ALA A 69 -19.96 -7.99 0.31
N HIS A 70 -20.11 -7.83 -1.01
CA HIS A 70 -21.32 -8.20 -1.75
C HIS A 70 -21.22 -9.54 -2.46
N SER A 71 -20.11 -9.86 -3.08
CA SER A 71 -20.00 -11.03 -3.94
C SER A 71 -18.89 -11.99 -3.54
N GLY A 72 -17.88 -11.51 -2.80
CA GLY A 72 -16.66 -12.26 -2.55
C GLY A 72 -15.91 -12.61 -3.84
N SER A 73 -16.14 -11.86 -4.92
CA SER A 73 -15.59 -12.12 -6.25
C SER A 73 -14.95 -10.89 -6.84
N SER A 74 -13.78 -11.07 -7.45
CA SER A 74 -13.08 -10.03 -8.21
C SER A 74 -13.64 -9.80 -9.62
N GLN A 75 -14.66 -10.55 -10.07
CA GLN A 75 -15.11 -10.54 -11.47
C GLN A 75 -15.36 -9.13 -12.03
N PRO A 76 -16.10 -8.22 -11.35
CA PRO A 76 -16.30 -6.87 -11.92
C PRO A 76 -15.01 -6.08 -12.07
N LEU A 77 -14.03 -6.27 -11.18
CA LEU A 77 -12.70 -5.65 -11.28
C LEU A 77 -11.91 -6.24 -12.46
N VAL A 78 -11.91 -7.58 -12.57
CA VAL A 78 -11.28 -8.31 -13.70
C VAL A 78 -11.88 -7.89 -15.05
N ASP A 79 -13.18 -7.65 -15.11
CA ASP A 79 -13.84 -7.20 -16.36
C ASP A 79 -13.30 -5.85 -16.81
N PHE A 80 -12.98 -4.93 -15.89
CA PHE A 80 -12.27 -3.69 -16.24
C PHE A 80 -10.87 -3.96 -16.77
N TYR A 81 -10.07 -4.76 -16.07
CA TYR A 81 -8.70 -5.07 -16.48
C TYR A 81 -8.65 -5.78 -17.83
N ASN A 82 -9.57 -6.71 -18.08
CA ASN A 82 -9.68 -7.39 -19.37
C ASN A 82 -10.05 -6.43 -20.51
N ARG A 83 -10.89 -5.42 -20.26
CA ARG A 83 -11.23 -4.38 -21.26
C ARG A 83 -10.08 -3.41 -21.53
N MET A 84 -9.17 -3.22 -20.58
CA MET A 84 -7.97 -2.40 -20.78
C MET A 84 -7.01 -3.04 -21.78
N ALA A 85 -7.11 -4.36 -22.00
CA ALA A 85 -6.27 -5.11 -22.93
C ALA A 85 -4.78 -4.91 -22.65
N PHE A 86 -4.37 -5.22 -21.43
CA PHE A 86 -2.95 -5.31 -21.08
C PHE A 86 -2.29 -6.45 -21.84
N ASP A 87 -1.05 -6.25 -22.27
CA ASP A 87 -0.27 -7.30 -22.95
C ASP A 87 0.31 -8.29 -21.93
N PHE A 88 0.65 -7.82 -20.75
CA PHE A 88 1.07 -8.63 -19.61
C PHE A 88 1.02 -7.83 -18.32
N GLY A 89 1.12 -8.55 -17.18
CA GLY A 89 1.24 -7.94 -15.87
C GLY A 89 2.19 -8.71 -14.95
N THR A 90 2.37 -8.21 -13.72
CA THR A 90 3.05 -8.91 -12.63
C THR A 90 2.19 -8.86 -11.37
N LEU A 91 2.58 -9.61 -10.33
CA LEU A 91 1.93 -9.55 -9.02
C LEU A 91 2.56 -8.46 -8.17
N GLY A 92 1.74 -7.74 -7.40
CA GLY A 92 2.19 -6.95 -6.27
C GLY A 92 1.98 -7.67 -4.93
N ASN A 93 2.22 -6.99 -3.83
CA ASN A 93 2.02 -7.56 -2.50
C ASN A 93 0.54 -7.54 -2.07
N HIS A 94 -0.24 -6.61 -2.55
CA HIS A 94 -1.66 -6.51 -2.21
C HIS A 94 -2.56 -7.53 -2.93
N GLU A 95 -2.05 -8.28 -3.89
CA GLU A 95 -2.76 -9.42 -4.50
C GLU A 95 -3.02 -10.54 -3.50
N PHE A 96 -2.25 -10.64 -2.41
CA PHE A 96 -2.36 -11.71 -1.41
C PHE A 96 -3.36 -11.41 -0.28
N ASN A 97 -3.80 -10.17 -0.12
CA ASN A 97 -4.57 -9.72 1.05
C ASN A 97 -5.91 -10.45 1.26
N TYR A 98 -6.54 -10.94 0.20
CA TYR A 98 -7.80 -11.70 0.29
C TYR A 98 -7.58 -13.22 0.21
N GLY A 99 -6.33 -13.67 0.34
CA GLY A 99 -5.93 -15.07 0.38
C GLY A 99 -5.78 -15.71 -1.00
N LEU A 100 -5.06 -16.81 -1.01
CA LEU A 100 -4.66 -17.52 -2.22
C LEU A 100 -5.83 -18.02 -3.09
N PRO A 101 -6.97 -18.51 -2.53
CA PRO A 101 -8.12 -18.91 -3.36
C PRO A 101 -8.71 -17.75 -4.18
N TYR A 102 -8.80 -16.56 -3.59
CA TYR A 102 -9.28 -15.36 -4.27
C TYR A 102 -8.31 -14.91 -5.37
N LEU A 103 -7.01 -14.88 -5.07
CA LEU A 103 -5.98 -14.57 -6.05
C LEU A 103 -6.01 -15.53 -7.23
N LYS A 104 -6.02 -16.84 -6.99
CA LYS A 104 -6.05 -17.85 -8.06
C LYS A 104 -7.32 -17.77 -8.92
N ASP A 105 -8.47 -17.49 -8.33
CA ASP A 105 -9.70 -17.27 -9.09
C ASP A 105 -9.60 -16.04 -9.98
N THR A 106 -9.00 -14.96 -9.46
CA THR A 106 -8.72 -13.73 -10.22
C THR A 106 -7.79 -13.99 -11.40
N LEU A 107 -6.64 -14.61 -11.17
CA LEU A 107 -5.65 -14.90 -12.23
C LEU A 107 -6.25 -15.74 -13.37
N ARG A 108 -7.08 -16.74 -13.06
CA ARG A 108 -7.76 -17.55 -14.07
C ARG A 108 -8.74 -16.78 -14.96
N ARG A 109 -9.23 -15.65 -14.49
CA ARG A 109 -10.22 -14.81 -15.19
C ARG A 109 -9.60 -13.69 -16.00
N LEU A 110 -8.35 -13.33 -15.74
CA LEU A 110 -7.60 -12.37 -16.55
C LEU A 110 -7.32 -12.95 -17.94
N ASN A 111 -7.43 -12.12 -18.97
CA ASN A 111 -7.23 -12.50 -20.37
C ASN A 111 -5.81 -12.16 -20.89
N TYR A 112 -4.93 -11.76 -20.00
CA TYR A 112 -3.51 -11.50 -20.29
C TYR A 112 -2.62 -12.28 -19.30
N PRO A 113 -1.37 -12.62 -19.69
CA PRO A 113 -0.45 -13.34 -18.82
C PRO A 113 0.00 -12.45 -17.65
N VAL A 114 -0.06 -12.99 -16.45
CA VAL A 114 0.55 -12.42 -15.25
C VAL A 114 1.83 -13.18 -14.96
N LEU A 115 2.96 -12.48 -14.87
CA LEU A 115 4.29 -13.06 -14.73
C LEU A 115 4.78 -12.89 -13.28
N CYS A 116 5.30 -13.98 -12.70
CA CYS A 116 5.98 -13.90 -11.39
C CYS A 116 6.98 -15.04 -11.27
N ALA A 117 8.27 -14.72 -11.38
CA ALA A 117 9.33 -15.72 -11.41
C ALA A 117 9.84 -16.15 -10.04
N ASN A 118 9.54 -15.38 -8.97
CA ASN A 118 10.14 -15.59 -7.66
C ASN A 118 9.16 -16.01 -6.55
N ILE A 119 7.89 -16.31 -6.90
CA ILE A 119 6.92 -16.87 -5.96
C ILE A 119 6.48 -18.24 -6.45
N TYR A 120 6.58 -19.25 -5.56
CA TYR A 120 6.33 -20.64 -5.87
C TYR A 120 5.24 -21.23 -4.98
N GLU A 121 4.48 -22.15 -5.59
CA GLU A 121 3.61 -23.06 -4.87
C GLU A 121 3.98 -24.50 -5.27
N ASN A 122 4.35 -25.35 -4.30
CA ASN A 122 4.70 -26.76 -4.54
C ASN A 122 5.72 -26.95 -5.69
N ASP A 123 6.84 -26.25 -5.65
CA ASP A 123 7.93 -26.33 -6.65
C ASP A 123 7.60 -25.77 -8.06
N SER A 124 6.43 -25.19 -8.26
CA SER A 124 6.05 -24.50 -9.50
C SER A 124 5.85 -23.01 -9.24
N THR A 125 6.10 -22.15 -10.22
CA THR A 125 5.73 -20.73 -10.12
C THR A 125 4.23 -20.58 -9.85
N LEU A 126 3.86 -19.62 -9.00
CA LEU A 126 2.46 -19.36 -8.65
C LEU A 126 1.63 -18.97 -9.88
N THR A 127 2.26 -18.26 -10.80
CA THR A 127 1.69 -17.92 -12.12
C THR A 127 2.16 -18.93 -13.17
N ASP A 128 1.47 -18.98 -14.30
CA ASP A 128 1.79 -19.94 -15.39
C ASP A 128 3.23 -19.77 -15.90
N ASN A 129 3.76 -18.54 -15.89
CA ASN A 129 5.10 -18.23 -16.32
C ASN A 129 5.74 -17.13 -15.46
N GLY A 130 7.06 -17.21 -15.25
CA GLY A 130 7.85 -16.11 -14.68
C GLY A 130 8.47 -15.21 -15.73
N VAL A 131 8.74 -15.77 -16.91
CA VAL A 131 9.35 -15.10 -18.07
C VAL A 131 8.51 -15.35 -19.31
N GLN A 132 8.32 -14.32 -20.14
CA GLN A 132 7.59 -14.39 -21.39
C GLN A 132 8.38 -13.68 -22.51
N TYR A 133 8.26 -14.16 -23.73
CA TYR A 133 8.86 -13.56 -24.93
C TYR A 133 7.78 -13.13 -25.91
N PHE A 134 7.89 -11.88 -26.39
CA PHE A 134 6.95 -11.29 -27.35
C PHE A 134 7.69 -10.91 -28.62
N GLN A 135 7.16 -11.33 -29.78
CA GLN A 135 7.74 -10.95 -31.08
C GLN A 135 7.15 -9.60 -31.53
N VAL A 136 8.00 -8.63 -31.81
CA VAL A 136 7.63 -7.30 -32.29
C VAL A 136 8.45 -6.94 -33.52
N GLY A 137 7.86 -7.10 -34.71
CA GLY A 137 8.60 -7.01 -35.94
C GLY A 137 9.70 -8.08 -35.99
N ASP A 138 10.93 -7.64 -36.22
CA ASP A 138 12.10 -8.51 -36.24
C ASP A 138 12.78 -8.66 -34.86
N GLN A 139 12.26 -7.97 -33.82
CA GLN A 139 12.83 -7.97 -32.47
C GLN A 139 12.02 -8.86 -31.52
N THR A 140 12.71 -9.46 -30.58
CA THR A 140 12.11 -10.25 -29.48
C THR A 140 12.24 -9.45 -28.15
N VAL A 141 11.13 -9.19 -27.52
CA VAL A 141 11.06 -8.57 -26.17
C VAL A 141 10.94 -9.68 -25.14
N GLY A 142 11.94 -9.82 -24.27
CA GLY A 142 11.90 -10.73 -23.13
C GLY A 142 11.49 -9.97 -21.88
N VAL A 143 10.45 -10.47 -21.21
CA VAL A 143 9.88 -9.85 -19.99
C VAL A 143 9.98 -10.82 -18.84
N ILE A 144 10.44 -10.38 -17.69
CA ILE A 144 10.39 -11.10 -16.43
C ILE A 144 9.54 -10.32 -15.41
N GLY A 145 8.63 -11.03 -14.72
CA GLY A 145 7.89 -10.50 -13.60
C GLY A 145 8.50 -10.92 -12.26
N LEU A 146 8.63 -10.00 -11.34
CA LEU A 146 9.19 -10.19 -10.00
C LEU A 146 8.37 -9.41 -8.99
N THR A 147 8.28 -9.94 -7.77
CA THR A 147 7.56 -9.28 -6.65
C THR A 147 8.45 -9.27 -5.42
N THR A 148 8.30 -8.27 -4.55
CA THR A 148 9.06 -8.24 -3.30
C THR A 148 8.90 -9.55 -2.51
N GLN A 149 10.00 -10.13 -2.09
CA GLN A 149 10.01 -11.32 -1.24
C GLN A 149 9.63 -11.05 0.22
N PHE A 150 9.40 -9.78 0.57
CA PHE A 150 9.14 -9.37 1.95
C PHE A 150 7.69 -9.59 2.39
N ILE A 151 6.79 -9.98 1.51
CA ILE A 151 5.36 -10.25 1.74
C ILE A 151 5.11 -11.08 3.02
N PRO A 152 5.86 -12.17 3.34
CA PRO A 152 5.63 -12.94 4.56
C PRO A 152 5.79 -12.16 5.88
N HIS A 153 6.37 -10.97 5.84
CA HIS A 153 6.50 -10.11 7.01
C HIS A 153 5.25 -9.27 7.29
N TRP A 154 4.32 -9.17 6.32
CA TRP A 154 3.10 -8.35 6.45
C TRP A 154 1.83 -9.15 6.35
N GLU A 155 1.86 -10.21 5.51
CA GLU A 155 0.66 -10.96 5.16
C GLU A 155 0.28 -11.96 6.24
N GLN A 156 -1.00 -12.28 6.31
CA GLN A 156 -1.49 -13.32 7.20
C GLN A 156 -0.92 -14.68 6.78
N PRO A 157 -0.37 -15.47 7.73
CA PRO A 157 0.23 -16.77 7.39
C PRO A 157 -0.74 -17.69 6.64
N GLU A 158 -2.04 -17.64 6.96
CA GLU A 158 -3.10 -18.45 6.33
C GLU A 158 -3.29 -18.15 4.85
N HIS A 159 -2.99 -16.90 4.44
CA HIS A 159 -3.10 -16.48 3.04
C HIS A 159 -1.97 -16.99 2.15
N ILE A 160 -0.81 -17.28 2.73
CA ILE A 160 0.43 -17.56 2.01
C ILE A 160 1.14 -18.86 2.43
N GLN A 161 0.55 -19.65 3.34
CA GLN A 161 1.20 -20.82 3.97
C GLN A 161 1.75 -21.89 3.01
N SER A 162 1.20 -21.98 1.78
CA SER A 162 1.67 -22.91 0.74
C SER A 162 2.68 -22.29 -0.21
N LEU A 163 3.05 -21.02 0.00
CA LEU A 163 3.90 -20.28 -0.90
C LEU A 163 5.35 -20.17 -0.38
N THR A 164 6.28 -20.13 -1.31
CA THR A 164 7.69 -19.83 -1.06
C THR A 164 8.07 -18.58 -1.83
N PHE A 165 8.70 -17.64 -1.15
CA PHE A 165 9.13 -16.36 -1.71
C PHE A 165 10.66 -16.35 -1.80
N HIS A 166 11.18 -16.18 -3.00
CA HIS A 166 12.62 -16.10 -3.27
C HIS A 166 13.03 -14.64 -3.49
N SER A 167 14.30 -14.32 -3.24
CA SER A 167 14.86 -13.01 -3.55
C SER A 167 14.63 -12.66 -5.03
N ALA A 168 14.09 -11.46 -5.26
CA ALA A 168 13.90 -10.93 -6.61
C ALA A 168 15.25 -10.74 -7.31
N PHE A 169 16.27 -10.29 -6.57
CA PHE A 169 17.63 -10.14 -7.06
C PHE A 169 18.24 -11.47 -7.52
N GLU A 170 18.18 -12.51 -6.69
CA GLU A 170 18.74 -13.82 -7.02
C GLU A 170 17.98 -14.48 -8.17
N THR A 171 16.66 -14.31 -8.22
CA THR A 171 15.83 -14.84 -9.31
C THR A 171 16.18 -14.15 -10.64
N LEU A 172 16.31 -12.81 -10.65
CA LEU A 172 16.75 -12.10 -11.85
C LEU A 172 18.14 -12.58 -12.30
N GLN A 173 19.08 -12.71 -11.37
CA GLN A 173 20.44 -13.19 -11.67
C GLN A 173 20.43 -14.57 -12.34
N GLN A 174 19.51 -15.46 -11.97
CA GLN A 174 19.39 -16.81 -12.53
C GLN A 174 18.79 -16.79 -13.95
N HIS A 175 17.77 -15.96 -14.20
CA HIS A 175 17.04 -15.93 -15.47
C HIS A 175 17.72 -15.07 -16.54
N LEU A 176 18.41 -14.00 -16.17
CA LEU A 176 18.98 -13.01 -17.08
C LEU A 176 19.91 -13.61 -18.16
N PRO A 177 20.81 -14.59 -17.87
CA PRO A 177 21.65 -15.20 -18.90
C PRO A 177 20.87 -15.92 -19.98
N GLU A 178 19.73 -16.53 -19.69
CA GLU A 178 18.84 -17.16 -20.65
C GLU A 178 18.06 -16.13 -21.45
N MET A 179 17.51 -15.13 -20.81
CA MET A 179 16.79 -14.04 -21.48
C MET A 179 17.66 -13.36 -22.53
N LYS A 180 18.92 -13.09 -22.22
CA LYS A 180 19.91 -12.49 -23.15
C LYS A 180 20.19 -13.35 -24.38
N ARG A 181 19.93 -14.66 -24.35
CA ARG A 181 20.10 -15.55 -25.53
C ARG A 181 18.89 -15.53 -26.44
N HIS A 182 17.73 -15.14 -25.92
CA HIS A 182 16.44 -15.28 -26.60
C HIS A 182 15.73 -13.97 -26.89
N ALA A 183 16.22 -12.86 -26.32
CA ALA A 183 15.61 -11.54 -26.48
C ALA A 183 16.63 -10.49 -26.93
N ASP A 184 16.16 -9.58 -27.77
CA ASP A 184 16.87 -8.38 -28.20
C ASP A 184 16.66 -7.23 -27.25
N ILE A 185 15.48 -7.19 -26.57
CA ILE A 185 15.07 -6.19 -25.60
C ILE A 185 14.70 -6.91 -24.30
N ILE A 186 15.24 -6.44 -23.17
CA ILE A 186 14.97 -7.02 -21.86
C ILE A 186 14.23 -6.03 -20.97
N VAL A 187 13.03 -6.44 -20.53
CA VAL A 187 12.15 -5.69 -19.64
C VAL A 187 12.03 -6.44 -18.32
N VAL A 188 12.33 -5.75 -17.23
CA VAL A 188 12.14 -6.25 -15.87
C VAL A 188 10.95 -5.51 -15.26
N CYS A 189 9.89 -6.26 -14.90
CA CYS A 189 8.76 -5.78 -14.12
C CYS A 189 8.94 -6.23 -12.67
N TYR A 190 9.38 -5.33 -11.83
CA TYR A 190 9.60 -5.60 -10.41
C TYR A 190 8.58 -4.84 -9.55
N HIS A 191 7.61 -5.57 -9.00
CA HIS A 191 6.75 -4.97 -7.99
C HIS A 191 7.48 -4.95 -6.63
N GLY A 192 8.26 -3.96 -6.45
CA GLY A 192 9.09 -3.54 -5.33
C GLY A 192 9.71 -2.20 -5.69
N GLY A 193 10.45 -1.63 -4.76
CA GLY A 193 10.99 -0.29 -4.90
C GLY A 193 12.51 -0.22 -4.88
N PHE A 194 13.00 0.98 -4.58
CA PHE A 194 14.42 1.27 -4.46
C PHE A 194 14.80 1.53 -3.00
N GLU A 195 15.71 0.72 -2.47
CA GLU A 195 16.26 0.83 -1.13
C GLU A 195 17.28 1.97 -1.00
N LYS A 196 17.74 2.50 -2.16
CA LYS A 196 18.70 3.60 -2.23
C LYS A 196 18.26 4.63 -3.28
N ASP A 197 18.75 5.83 -3.11
CA ASP A 197 18.63 6.91 -4.10
C ASP A 197 19.42 6.56 -5.37
N LEU A 198 18.79 6.74 -6.54
CA LEU A 198 19.36 6.28 -7.82
C LEU A 198 20.60 7.05 -8.25
N GLU A 199 20.74 8.31 -7.87
CA GLU A 199 21.88 9.15 -8.23
C GLU A 199 23.06 8.95 -7.26
N SER A 200 22.78 9.05 -5.96
CA SER A 200 23.82 9.03 -4.93
C SER A 200 24.20 7.65 -4.41
N GLY A 201 23.32 6.65 -4.57
CA GLY A 201 23.46 5.32 -3.97
C GLY A 201 23.31 5.33 -2.43
N THR A 202 22.83 6.43 -1.86
CA THR A 202 22.61 6.55 -0.41
C THR A 202 21.33 5.82 -0.02
N PRO A 203 21.30 5.01 1.08
CA PRO A 203 20.07 4.40 1.54
C PRO A 203 18.98 5.44 1.81
N THR A 204 17.78 5.20 1.31
CA THR A 204 16.57 6.01 1.53
C THR A 204 15.65 5.42 2.59
N GLU A 205 15.97 4.19 3.04
CA GLU A 205 15.22 3.44 4.04
C GLU A 205 16.16 2.50 4.82
N VAL A 206 15.65 1.85 5.86
CA VAL A 206 16.37 0.75 6.52
C VAL A 206 16.46 -0.43 5.56
N LEU A 207 17.66 -0.94 5.34
CA LEU A 207 17.92 -2.05 4.42
C LEU A 207 17.43 -3.38 5.00
N THR A 208 16.13 -3.64 4.85
CA THR A 208 15.46 -4.85 5.36
C THR A 208 15.45 -6.01 4.37
N GLY A 209 15.75 -5.74 3.10
CA GLY A 209 15.53 -6.67 1.97
C GLY A 209 14.12 -6.59 1.39
N GLU A 210 13.30 -5.62 1.82
CA GLU A 210 11.98 -5.34 1.24
C GLU A 210 12.10 -4.89 -0.22
N ASN A 211 13.01 -3.96 -0.46
CA ASN A 211 13.31 -3.42 -1.77
C ASN A 211 14.72 -3.82 -2.21
N GLU A 212 14.85 -4.30 -3.45
CA GLU A 212 16.12 -4.74 -4.05
C GLU A 212 16.40 -4.05 -5.40
N GLY A 213 15.60 -3.02 -5.76
CA GLY A 213 15.64 -2.40 -7.08
C GLY A 213 16.98 -1.74 -7.40
N TYR A 214 17.58 -1.03 -6.46
CA TYR A 214 18.89 -0.42 -6.67
C TYR A 214 19.98 -1.48 -6.83
N ALA A 215 19.99 -2.50 -5.98
CA ALA A 215 20.95 -3.59 -6.09
C ALA A 215 20.87 -4.30 -7.45
N MET A 216 19.66 -4.56 -7.96
CA MET A 216 19.46 -5.15 -9.30
C MET A 216 19.99 -4.22 -10.40
N LEU A 217 19.70 -2.92 -10.35
CA LEU A 217 20.22 -1.97 -11.34
C LEU A 217 21.75 -1.85 -11.28
N GLU A 218 22.32 -1.79 -10.07
CA GLU A 218 23.77 -1.71 -9.92
C GLU A 218 24.48 -2.91 -10.54
N ALA A 219 23.92 -4.11 -10.34
CA ALA A 219 24.50 -5.36 -10.85
C ALA A 219 24.24 -5.61 -12.34
N PHE A 220 23.03 -5.31 -12.84
CA PHE A 220 22.54 -5.84 -14.11
C PHE A 220 22.13 -4.76 -15.14
N SER A 221 22.21 -3.47 -14.84
CA SER A 221 21.72 -2.40 -15.73
C SER A 221 22.28 -2.45 -17.16
N LYS A 222 23.49 -2.98 -17.37
CA LYS A 222 24.09 -3.13 -18.72
C LYS A 222 23.37 -4.18 -19.59
N ASP A 223 22.55 -5.03 -18.98
CA ASP A 223 21.87 -6.15 -19.61
C ASP A 223 20.32 -5.96 -19.59
N ILE A 224 19.84 -4.82 -19.12
CA ILE A 224 18.42 -4.47 -18.99
C ILE A 224 18.14 -3.16 -19.72
N ASP A 225 17.15 -3.15 -20.59
CA ASP A 225 16.72 -1.96 -21.34
C ASP A 225 15.70 -1.13 -20.58
N ILE A 226 14.70 -1.81 -19.97
CA ILE A 226 13.64 -1.18 -19.18
C ILE A 226 13.52 -1.87 -17.83
N PHE A 227 13.52 -1.06 -16.75
CA PHE A 227 13.30 -1.50 -15.38
C PHE A 227 12.09 -0.79 -14.79
N ILE A 228 11.00 -1.53 -14.64
CA ILE A 228 9.72 -1.07 -14.13
C ILE A 228 9.64 -1.42 -12.64
N THR A 229 9.24 -0.45 -11.80
CA THR A 229 9.04 -0.64 -10.35
C THR A 229 7.68 -0.15 -9.89
N GLY A 230 7.31 -0.47 -8.66
CA GLY A 230 6.05 -0.08 -8.00
C GLY A 230 6.21 0.02 -6.48
N HIS A 231 5.17 -0.39 -5.72
CA HIS A 231 5.18 -0.61 -4.28
C HIS A 231 5.39 0.65 -3.42
N GLN A 232 6.37 1.47 -3.73
CA GLN A 232 6.67 2.69 -2.97
C GLN A 232 5.78 3.89 -3.36
N HIS A 233 4.93 3.77 -4.38
CA HIS A 233 4.06 4.82 -4.92
C HIS A 233 4.80 6.09 -5.38
N ARG A 234 6.10 5.98 -5.66
CA ARG A 234 6.91 7.11 -6.12
C ARG A 234 6.65 7.38 -7.61
N GLN A 235 6.91 8.60 -8.02
CA GLN A 235 6.88 9.00 -9.42
C GLN A 235 8.32 9.15 -9.89
N ILE A 236 8.80 8.17 -10.68
CA ILE A 236 10.18 8.11 -11.18
C ILE A 236 10.12 7.87 -12.69
N ALA A 237 10.84 8.69 -13.45
CA ALA A 237 11.10 8.48 -14.87
C ALA A 237 12.51 8.97 -15.16
N GLU A 238 13.48 8.07 -15.11
CA GLU A 238 14.90 8.40 -15.11
C GLU A 238 15.68 7.39 -15.97
N ARG A 239 16.96 7.67 -16.16
CA ARG A 239 17.90 6.70 -16.71
C ARG A 239 18.93 6.34 -15.67
N PHE A 240 19.10 5.04 -15.44
CA PHE A 240 20.22 4.53 -14.68
C PHE A 240 21.23 3.94 -15.66
N LYS A 241 22.29 4.67 -15.95
CA LYS A 241 23.22 4.38 -17.06
C LYS A 241 22.46 4.33 -18.41
N GLN A 242 22.34 3.16 -19.04
CA GLN A 242 21.56 2.97 -20.28
C GLN A 242 20.13 2.50 -20.07
N THR A 243 19.78 2.01 -18.88
CA THR A 243 18.48 1.45 -18.57
C THR A 243 17.46 2.55 -18.34
N ALA A 244 16.30 2.48 -18.99
CA ALA A 244 15.14 3.29 -18.63
C ALA A 244 14.52 2.78 -17.32
N VAL A 245 14.32 3.67 -16.36
CA VAL A 245 13.77 3.35 -15.04
C VAL A 245 12.45 4.08 -14.85
N ILE A 246 11.38 3.35 -14.56
CA ILE A 246 10.04 3.92 -14.43
C ILE A 246 9.31 3.40 -13.19
N GLN A 247 8.70 4.30 -12.43
CA GLN A 247 7.72 4.02 -11.37
C GLN A 247 6.58 5.03 -11.51
N PRO A 248 5.36 4.61 -11.92
CA PRO A 248 4.31 5.54 -12.34
C PRO A 248 3.47 6.12 -11.20
N GLY A 249 3.85 5.94 -9.94
CA GLY A 249 3.05 6.40 -8.81
C GLY A 249 1.95 5.42 -8.45
N THR A 250 0.76 5.91 -8.12
CA THR A 250 -0.36 5.09 -7.61
C THR A 250 -1.71 5.60 -8.10
N ARG A 251 -2.74 4.75 -7.97
CA ARG A 251 -4.17 5.05 -8.24
C ARG A 251 -4.45 5.55 -9.66
N GLY A 252 -3.57 5.26 -10.61
CA GLY A 252 -3.72 5.73 -11.98
C GLY A 252 -3.69 7.25 -12.11
N THR A 253 -2.90 7.95 -11.27
CA THR A 253 -2.72 9.41 -11.36
C THR A 253 -1.72 9.81 -12.42
N THR A 254 -0.84 8.89 -12.79
CA THR A 254 0.13 9.01 -13.88
C THR A 254 0.27 7.68 -14.60
N VAL A 255 0.73 7.72 -15.84
CA VAL A 255 1.11 6.56 -16.64
C VAL A 255 2.60 6.65 -16.94
N GLY A 256 3.33 5.58 -16.68
CA GLY A 256 4.72 5.47 -17.11
C GLY A 256 4.80 5.26 -18.62
N LYS A 257 5.70 5.95 -19.31
CA LYS A 257 5.96 5.76 -20.74
C LYS A 257 7.44 5.66 -21.01
N VAL A 258 7.83 4.59 -21.67
CA VAL A 258 9.20 4.41 -22.21
C VAL A 258 9.08 4.17 -23.70
N VAL A 259 9.89 4.87 -24.48
CA VAL A 259 9.98 4.65 -25.93
C VAL A 259 11.40 4.18 -26.25
N LEU A 260 11.50 3.02 -26.87
CA LEU A 260 12.73 2.51 -27.45
C LEU A 260 12.73 2.76 -28.96
N SER A 261 13.84 3.20 -29.48
CA SER A 261 14.05 3.39 -30.91
C SER A 261 15.20 2.54 -31.43
N THR A 262 15.06 2.01 -32.66
CA THR A 262 16.11 1.29 -33.37
C THR A 262 16.58 2.14 -34.53
N ASP A 263 17.89 2.40 -34.61
CA ASP A 263 18.49 3.15 -35.73
C ASP A 263 18.64 2.28 -37.02
N GLU A 264 19.17 2.90 -38.04
CA GLU A 264 19.42 2.19 -39.33
C GLU A 264 20.49 1.09 -39.27
N TYR A 265 21.23 1.03 -38.16
CA TYR A 265 22.24 0.00 -37.88
C TYR A 265 21.78 -1.04 -36.87
N GLU A 266 20.47 -1.06 -36.54
CA GLU A 266 19.83 -1.92 -35.54
C GLU A 266 20.30 -1.68 -34.11
N ASN A 267 20.91 -0.50 -33.80
CA ASN A 267 21.25 -0.17 -32.44
C ASN A 267 20.00 0.30 -31.68
N LEU A 268 19.72 -0.37 -30.59
CA LEU A 268 18.62 0.00 -29.65
C LEU A 268 19.05 1.14 -28.76
N SER A 269 18.16 2.11 -28.55
CA SER A 269 18.34 3.20 -27.60
C SER A 269 17.04 3.63 -26.95
N VAL A 270 17.11 4.14 -25.73
CA VAL A 270 15.97 4.78 -25.07
C VAL A 270 15.77 6.15 -25.72
N GLU A 271 14.65 6.37 -26.39
CA GLU A 271 14.28 7.67 -26.97
C GLU A 271 13.70 8.59 -25.89
N SER A 272 12.68 8.09 -25.14
CA SER A 272 12.10 8.81 -24.01
C SER A 272 11.81 7.88 -22.83
N CYS A 273 11.82 8.46 -21.63
CA CYS A 273 11.35 7.87 -20.39
C CYS A 273 10.67 8.97 -19.61
N GLU A 274 9.35 8.89 -19.47
CA GLU A 274 8.54 10.00 -18.96
C GLU A 274 7.29 9.51 -18.22
N LEU A 275 6.72 10.38 -17.39
CA LEU A 275 5.42 10.17 -16.76
C LEU A 275 4.38 11.03 -17.48
N LEU A 276 3.37 10.37 -18.04
CA LEU A 276 2.21 11.06 -18.62
C LEU A 276 1.23 11.38 -17.49
N PRO A 277 0.94 12.65 -17.22
CA PRO A 277 -0.04 13.00 -16.20
C PRO A 277 -1.43 12.58 -16.65
N VAL A 278 -2.19 11.97 -15.77
CA VAL A 278 -3.62 11.72 -15.98
C VAL A 278 -4.36 13.00 -15.60
N ILE A 279 -4.89 13.68 -16.60
CA ILE A 279 -5.55 14.97 -16.47
C ILE A 279 -7.01 14.90 -16.92
N ASP A 280 -7.79 15.91 -16.56
CA ASP A 280 -9.15 16.02 -17.03
C ASP A 280 -9.19 16.17 -18.55
N ASP A 281 -10.03 15.37 -19.20
CA ASP A 281 -10.23 15.39 -20.65
C ASP A 281 -11.72 15.37 -20.95
N SER A 282 -12.17 16.42 -21.61
CA SER A 282 -13.59 16.60 -22.00
C SER A 282 -14.10 15.53 -23.00
N THR A 283 -13.20 14.76 -23.61
CA THR A 283 -13.55 13.65 -24.52
C THR A 283 -13.70 12.31 -23.78
N PHE A 284 -13.27 12.24 -22.52
CA PHE A 284 -13.42 11.06 -21.68
C PHE A 284 -14.88 10.89 -21.24
N THR A 285 -15.39 9.69 -21.40
CA THR A 285 -16.74 9.32 -20.96
C THR A 285 -16.70 7.94 -20.31
N ILE A 286 -17.51 7.74 -19.29
CA ILE A 286 -17.78 6.45 -18.67
C ILE A 286 -19.05 5.89 -19.30
N ASP A 287 -19.05 4.64 -19.74
CA ASP A 287 -20.24 4.03 -20.34
C ASP A 287 -21.39 3.85 -19.32
N GLU A 288 -22.60 3.55 -19.82
CA GLU A 288 -23.81 3.49 -18.97
C GLU A 288 -23.76 2.36 -17.95
N ASP A 289 -23.20 1.20 -18.29
CA ASP A 289 -23.10 0.07 -17.38
C ASP A 289 -22.10 0.36 -16.24
N ASP A 290 -20.98 0.98 -16.57
CA ASP A 290 -19.97 1.39 -15.59
C ASP A 290 -20.50 2.52 -14.69
N GLN A 291 -21.29 3.47 -15.24
CA GLN A 291 -21.98 4.48 -14.44
C GLN A 291 -22.98 3.87 -13.48
N HIS A 292 -23.70 2.82 -13.91
CA HIS A 292 -24.63 2.09 -13.05
C HIS A 292 -23.91 1.39 -11.90
N LEU A 293 -22.82 0.70 -12.18
CA LEU A 293 -21.99 0.05 -11.17
C LEU A 293 -21.40 1.08 -10.19
N ARG A 294 -20.87 2.19 -10.69
CA ARG A 294 -20.40 3.30 -9.85
C ARG A 294 -21.51 3.82 -8.93
N LYS A 295 -22.73 3.97 -9.46
CA LYS A 295 -23.86 4.41 -8.64
C LYS A 295 -24.20 3.41 -7.53
N GLN A 296 -24.18 2.11 -7.81
CA GLN A 296 -24.41 1.08 -6.79
C GLN A 296 -23.35 1.15 -5.68
N LEU A 297 -22.10 1.32 -6.04
CA LEU A 297 -21.00 1.53 -5.09
C LEU A 297 -21.21 2.78 -4.24
N GLU A 298 -21.57 3.90 -4.85
CA GLU A 298 -21.84 5.17 -4.15
C GLU A 298 -23.03 5.04 -3.18
N ASP A 299 -24.10 4.34 -3.59
CA ASP A 299 -25.27 4.10 -2.76
C ASP A 299 -24.94 3.20 -1.56
N TRP A 300 -24.06 2.20 -1.73
CA TRP A 300 -23.55 1.38 -0.63
C TRP A 300 -22.66 2.16 0.31
N LEU A 301 -21.78 2.99 -0.21
CA LEU A 301 -20.90 3.84 0.61
C LEU A 301 -21.68 4.83 1.48
N ASP A 302 -22.81 5.33 0.99
CA ASP A 302 -23.66 6.26 1.72
C ASP A 302 -24.68 5.57 2.65
N TYR A 303 -24.63 4.22 2.77
CA TYR A 303 -25.46 3.53 3.73
C TYR A 303 -25.12 3.92 5.16
N GLU A 304 -26.13 4.40 5.91
CA GLU A 304 -26.01 4.82 7.30
C GLU A 304 -25.91 3.60 8.23
N ILE A 305 -24.79 3.49 8.95
CA ILE A 305 -24.55 2.41 9.91
C ILE A 305 -25.20 2.74 11.26
N THR A 306 -24.96 3.96 11.75
CA THR A 306 -25.41 4.38 13.10
C THR A 306 -25.38 5.89 13.28
N THR A 307 -25.96 6.35 14.39
CA THR A 307 -25.85 7.75 14.84
C THR A 307 -25.09 7.81 16.17
N LEU A 308 -24.00 8.59 16.19
CA LEU A 308 -23.17 8.82 17.38
C LEU A 308 -23.73 9.93 18.27
N PRO A 309 -23.37 9.95 19.56
CA PRO A 309 -23.84 10.97 20.50
C PRO A 309 -23.34 12.39 20.20
N TYR A 310 -22.20 12.51 19.49
CA TYR A 310 -21.56 13.76 19.12
C TYR A 310 -20.67 13.59 17.88
N ASP A 311 -20.36 14.73 17.27
CA ASP A 311 -19.47 14.81 16.11
C ASP A 311 -18.00 14.57 16.51
N MET A 312 -17.28 13.79 15.72
CA MET A 312 -15.87 13.44 15.92
C MET A 312 -15.02 13.82 14.69
N THR A 313 -15.48 14.77 13.88
CA THR A 313 -14.78 15.23 12.68
C THR A 313 -13.39 15.78 13.02
N ILE A 314 -12.40 15.41 12.24
CA ILE A 314 -11.04 15.91 12.33
C ILE A 314 -10.85 17.04 11.33
N ASN A 315 -10.73 18.27 11.85
CA ASN A 315 -10.47 19.44 11.01
C ASN A 315 -8.97 19.66 10.76
N HIS A 316 -8.14 19.25 11.72
CA HIS A 316 -6.68 19.41 11.67
C HIS A 316 -6.01 18.13 12.20
N ALA A 317 -5.49 17.31 11.30
CA ALA A 317 -4.90 16.01 11.64
C ALA A 317 -3.74 16.12 12.66
N PHE A 318 -2.90 17.16 12.57
CA PHE A 318 -1.81 17.35 13.51
C PHE A 318 -2.32 17.63 14.93
N GLU A 319 -3.40 18.42 15.10
CA GLU A 319 -4.00 18.68 16.41
C GLU A 319 -4.55 17.41 17.05
N ALA A 320 -5.16 16.52 16.23
CA ALA A 320 -5.66 15.22 16.69
C ALA A 320 -4.52 14.21 17.00
N ARG A 321 -3.28 14.50 16.57
CA ARG A 321 -2.08 13.72 16.92
C ARG A 321 -1.35 14.26 18.15
N VAL A 322 -1.47 15.54 18.44
CA VAL A 322 -0.79 16.22 19.57
C VAL A 322 -1.58 16.13 20.88
N ALA A 323 -2.88 15.96 20.80
CA ALA A 323 -3.77 15.91 21.96
C ALA A 323 -4.86 14.84 21.77
N PRO A 324 -5.47 14.32 22.85
CA PRO A 324 -6.59 13.41 22.77
C PRO A 324 -7.72 13.99 21.91
N HIS A 325 -8.18 13.21 20.94
CA HIS A 325 -9.27 13.58 20.03
C HIS A 325 -10.43 12.59 20.16
N PRO A 326 -11.71 13.01 20.04
CA PRO A 326 -12.85 12.10 20.15
C PRO A 326 -12.78 10.90 19.21
N PHE A 327 -12.32 11.09 17.98
CA PHE A 327 -12.17 10.01 17.00
C PHE A 327 -11.10 8.99 17.41
N THR A 328 -9.89 9.43 17.79
CA THR A 328 -8.83 8.52 18.24
C THR A 328 -9.20 7.80 19.54
N ASN A 329 -9.98 8.49 20.40
CA ASN A 329 -10.55 7.87 21.58
C ASN A 329 -11.56 6.78 21.23
N PHE A 330 -12.46 7.04 20.27
CA PHE A 330 -13.44 6.05 19.80
C PHE A 330 -12.75 4.80 19.19
N MET A 331 -11.75 5.01 18.34
CA MET A 331 -10.99 3.91 17.72
C MET A 331 -10.35 2.99 18.78
N ASN A 332 -9.65 3.59 19.74
CA ASN A 332 -9.02 2.83 20.83
C ASN A 332 -10.06 2.17 21.75
N TYR A 333 -11.19 2.81 22.01
CA TYR A 333 -12.28 2.22 22.78
C TYR A 333 -12.85 0.98 22.08
N ALA A 334 -13.10 1.04 20.78
CA ALA A 334 -13.57 -0.10 20.01
C ALA A 334 -12.58 -1.27 20.04
N LEU A 335 -11.28 -0.99 19.92
CA LEU A 335 -10.23 -2.01 20.02
C LEU A 335 -10.15 -2.64 21.41
N LEU A 336 -10.21 -1.85 22.48
CA LEU A 336 -10.22 -2.35 23.86
C LEU A 336 -11.40 -3.27 24.13
N GLU A 337 -12.63 -2.87 23.74
CA GLU A 337 -13.84 -3.67 23.90
C GLU A 337 -13.81 -5.00 23.14
N LYS A 338 -13.19 -5.02 21.95
CA LYS A 338 -13.08 -6.25 21.11
C LYS A 338 -11.94 -7.17 21.54
N SER A 339 -10.89 -6.60 22.10
CA SER A 339 -9.67 -7.36 22.44
C SER A 339 -9.64 -7.88 23.87
N ASP A 340 -10.30 -7.19 24.81
CA ASP A 340 -10.14 -7.34 26.27
C ASP A 340 -8.69 -7.10 26.73
N ALA A 341 -7.92 -6.29 26.00
CA ALA A 341 -6.55 -5.96 26.35
C ALA A 341 -6.49 -4.80 27.36
N ASP A 342 -5.38 -4.71 28.12
CA ASP A 342 -5.12 -3.59 29.03
C ASP A 342 -4.91 -2.27 28.27
N VAL A 343 -4.29 -2.37 27.08
CA VAL A 343 -3.91 -1.24 26.22
C VAL A 343 -4.29 -1.57 24.77
N ALA A 344 -4.67 -0.56 24.01
CA ALA A 344 -4.79 -0.65 22.56
C ALA A 344 -4.05 0.53 21.91
N CYS A 345 -3.63 0.38 20.67
CA CYS A 345 -3.09 1.50 19.91
C CYS A 345 -3.64 1.55 18.48
N THR A 346 -3.76 2.76 17.97
CA THR A 346 -4.13 3.01 16.58
C THR A 346 -3.36 4.22 16.04
N ALA A 347 -3.02 4.17 14.76
CA ALA A 347 -2.55 5.34 14.03
C ALA A 347 -3.72 6.17 13.51
N LEU A 348 -3.48 7.46 13.31
CA LEU A 348 -4.37 8.32 12.55
C LEU A 348 -3.84 8.42 11.12
N PHE A 349 -4.51 7.74 10.18
CA PHE A 349 -4.12 7.71 8.77
C PHE A 349 -4.28 9.09 8.10
N ASP A 350 -3.60 9.31 6.99
CA ASP A 350 -3.61 10.61 6.30
C ASP A 350 -4.99 10.97 5.73
N SER A 351 -5.75 9.97 5.30
CA SER A 351 -7.12 10.11 4.82
C SER A 351 -8.16 10.29 5.93
N ALA A 352 -7.76 10.16 7.21
CA ALA A 352 -8.71 10.17 8.30
C ALA A 352 -9.35 11.55 8.50
N SER A 353 -10.67 11.59 8.30
CA SER A 353 -11.52 12.78 8.50
C SER A 353 -12.31 12.72 9.80
N GLY A 354 -12.22 11.61 10.55
CA GLY A 354 -13.06 11.34 11.70
C GLY A 354 -14.50 10.99 11.31
N PHE A 355 -15.38 10.89 12.30
CA PHE A 355 -16.79 10.58 12.09
C PHE A 355 -17.68 11.78 12.35
N LYS A 356 -18.61 12.02 11.44
CA LYS A 356 -19.78 12.85 11.73
C LYS A 356 -20.71 12.15 12.70
N GLN A 357 -21.73 12.83 13.18
CA GLN A 357 -22.73 12.23 14.07
C GLN A 357 -23.47 11.07 13.40
N VAL A 358 -23.88 11.21 12.13
CA VAL A 358 -24.36 10.10 11.30
C VAL A 358 -23.17 9.49 10.61
N VAL A 359 -22.92 8.20 10.86
CA VAL A 359 -21.77 7.45 10.31
C VAL A 359 -22.24 6.57 9.19
N THR A 360 -21.57 6.67 8.05
CA THR A 360 -21.80 5.86 6.85
C THR A 360 -20.67 4.84 6.62
N MET A 361 -20.89 3.89 5.71
CA MET A 361 -19.83 2.99 5.23
C MET A 361 -18.63 3.77 4.68
N ARG A 362 -18.91 4.84 3.94
CA ARG A 362 -17.88 5.75 3.39
C ARG A 362 -16.98 6.30 4.49
N ASP A 363 -17.57 6.74 5.59
CA ASP A 363 -16.82 7.28 6.71
C ASP A 363 -15.89 6.22 7.32
N VAL A 364 -16.37 4.99 7.50
CA VAL A 364 -15.54 3.91 8.07
C VAL A 364 -14.39 3.55 7.13
N ILE A 365 -14.67 3.29 5.86
CA ILE A 365 -13.66 2.86 4.88
C ILE A 365 -12.61 3.96 4.66
N ASN A 366 -13.01 5.23 4.58
CA ASN A 366 -12.07 6.33 4.41
C ASN A 366 -11.17 6.53 5.64
N ASN A 367 -11.68 6.24 6.84
CA ASN A 367 -10.93 6.38 8.07
C ASN A 367 -10.08 5.14 8.42
N TYR A 368 -10.38 3.98 7.84
CA TYR A 368 -9.61 2.75 7.99
C TYR A 368 -9.44 2.02 6.64
N PRO A 369 -8.55 2.49 5.76
CA PRO A 369 -8.45 1.99 4.38
C PRO A 369 -7.64 0.70 4.24
N PHE A 370 -6.94 0.24 5.29
CA PHE A 370 -6.05 -0.92 5.23
C PHE A 370 -6.74 -2.20 5.73
N PRO A 371 -6.49 -3.37 5.12
CA PRO A 371 -7.08 -4.66 5.51
C PRO A 371 -6.35 -5.28 6.71
N ASN A 372 -5.86 -4.43 7.64
CA ASN A 372 -5.17 -4.91 8.83
C ASN A 372 -6.11 -5.65 9.76
N THR A 373 -5.67 -6.81 10.25
CA THR A 373 -6.26 -7.52 11.39
C THR A 373 -5.55 -7.12 12.69
N PHE A 374 -5.96 -7.68 13.83
CA PHE A 374 -5.40 -7.28 15.12
C PHE A 374 -4.89 -8.48 15.91
N LYS A 375 -3.84 -8.23 16.69
CA LYS A 375 -3.28 -9.21 17.64
C LYS A 375 -3.20 -8.59 19.03
N VAL A 376 -3.49 -9.39 20.05
CA VAL A 376 -3.23 -9.04 21.45
C VAL A 376 -1.91 -9.67 21.83
N LEU A 377 -0.93 -8.85 22.16
CA LEU A 377 0.41 -9.27 22.54
C LEU A 377 0.59 -9.14 24.05
N ALA A 378 1.35 -10.06 24.65
CA ALA A 378 1.83 -9.95 26.03
C ALA A 378 3.21 -9.28 26.04
N VAL A 379 3.30 -8.09 26.62
CA VAL A 379 4.55 -7.30 26.65
C VAL A 379 4.88 -6.85 28.06
N SER A 380 6.17 -6.71 28.40
CA SER A 380 6.55 -6.08 29.66
C SER A 380 6.25 -4.58 29.65
N GLY A 381 6.04 -3.96 30.82
CA GLY A 381 5.90 -2.52 30.91
C GLY A 381 7.09 -1.74 30.35
N ALA A 382 8.28 -2.35 30.32
CA ALA A 382 9.46 -1.79 29.67
C ALA A 382 9.28 -1.74 28.15
N LYS A 383 8.83 -2.84 27.51
CA LYS A 383 8.52 -2.87 26.07
C LYS A 383 7.34 -1.95 25.70
N LEU A 384 6.32 -1.87 26.56
CA LEU A 384 5.22 -0.91 26.36
C LEU A 384 5.74 0.54 26.38
N LYS A 385 6.64 0.86 27.31
CA LYS A 385 7.28 2.18 27.35
C LYS A 385 8.11 2.44 26.08
N GLU A 386 8.88 1.47 25.64
CA GLU A 386 9.70 1.55 24.42
C GLU A 386 8.81 1.82 23.19
N ALA A 387 7.66 1.17 23.08
CA ALA A 387 6.70 1.43 22.00
C ALA A 387 6.14 2.86 22.01
N ILE A 388 5.80 3.39 23.19
CA ILE A 388 5.35 4.79 23.31
C ILE A 388 6.51 5.76 23.06
N GLU A 389 7.76 5.41 23.43
CA GLU A 389 8.96 6.20 23.07
C GLU A 389 9.19 6.22 21.56
N ARG A 390 8.98 5.09 20.85
CA ARG A 390 9.03 5.06 19.37
C ARG A 390 7.97 6.00 18.77
N SER A 391 6.73 5.95 19.27
CA SER A 391 5.70 6.92 18.87
C SER A 391 6.12 8.37 19.17
N ALA A 392 6.76 8.64 20.30
CA ALA A 392 7.20 9.98 20.68
C ALA A 392 8.27 10.58 19.76
N GLU A 393 8.97 9.76 18.95
CA GLU A 393 9.92 10.22 17.93
C GLU A 393 9.24 10.96 16.78
N TYR A 394 7.92 10.79 16.62
CA TYR A 394 7.11 11.53 15.65
C TYR A 394 7.20 13.05 15.82
N PHE A 395 7.45 13.51 17.03
CA PHE A 395 7.48 14.92 17.35
C PHE A 395 8.90 15.49 17.36
N ASP A 396 8.99 16.76 16.97
CA ASP A 396 10.19 17.57 17.07
C ASP A 396 9.83 19.00 17.52
N VAL A 397 10.82 19.81 17.89
CA VAL A 397 10.64 21.23 18.22
C VAL A 397 11.24 22.09 17.11
N LYS A 398 10.39 22.84 16.41
CA LYS A 398 10.79 23.79 15.38
C LYS A 398 10.20 25.18 15.69
N ASN A 399 11.04 26.21 15.71
CA ASN A 399 10.62 27.58 16.02
C ASN A 399 9.82 27.68 17.34
N ASP A 400 10.29 26.98 18.37
CA ASP A 400 9.69 26.97 19.70
C ASP A 400 8.28 26.34 19.77
N LYS A 401 7.88 25.55 18.74
CA LYS A 401 6.61 24.83 18.66
C LYS A 401 6.85 23.35 18.37
N VAL A 402 5.95 22.50 18.89
CA VAL A 402 5.91 21.09 18.52
C VAL A 402 5.54 20.98 17.05
N SER A 403 6.27 20.16 16.33
CA SER A 403 6.08 19.87 14.90
C SER A 403 6.32 18.41 14.62
N VAL A 404 6.04 17.94 13.40
CA VAL A 404 6.38 16.57 12.96
C VAL A 404 7.89 16.51 12.69
N SER A 405 8.52 15.41 13.12
CA SER A 405 9.92 15.10 12.83
C SER A 405 10.13 14.85 11.34
N ALA A 406 11.27 15.27 10.80
CA ALA A 406 11.64 15.03 9.40
C ALA A 406 11.71 13.52 9.09
N ASP A 407 12.10 12.69 10.05
CA ASP A 407 12.16 11.23 9.91
C ASP A 407 10.80 10.58 9.54
N PHE A 408 9.70 11.27 9.83
CA PHE A 408 8.33 10.83 9.47
C PHE A 408 7.76 11.55 8.26
N LEU A 409 8.52 12.45 7.63
CA LEU A 409 8.08 13.19 6.44
C LEU A 409 8.88 12.80 5.20
N GLU A 410 10.13 12.40 5.37
CA GLU A 410 11.06 12.08 4.30
C GLU A 410 11.40 10.58 4.30
N PRO A 411 11.54 9.93 3.12
CA PRO A 411 11.35 10.44 1.75
C PRO A 411 9.86 10.57 1.36
N LYS A 412 8.94 10.03 2.16
CA LYS A 412 7.49 10.19 2.03
C LYS A 412 6.84 10.31 3.41
N PRO A 413 5.71 11.01 3.55
CA PRO A 413 4.98 11.08 4.81
C PRO A 413 4.58 9.70 5.32
N GLN A 414 4.91 9.42 6.59
CA GLN A 414 4.64 8.16 7.28
C GLN A 414 3.85 8.40 8.57
N HIS A 415 2.82 9.23 8.51
CA HIS A 415 1.98 9.55 9.67
C HIS A 415 1.32 8.30 10.27
N PHE A 416 1.11 7.25 9.46
CA PHE A 416 0.61 5.94 9.90
C PHE A 416 1.58 5.21 10.84
N ASN A 417 2.83 5.64 10.95
CA ASN A 417 3.82 5.07 11.89
C ASN A 417 3.81 5.76 13.28
N TYR A 418 2.89 6.69 13.52
CA TYR A 418 2.64 7.28 14.83
C TYR A 418 1.39 6.68 15.45
N ASP A 419 1.55 5.91 16.52
CA ASP A 419 0.45 5.29 17.26
C ASP A 419 0.02 6.14 18.46
N ILE A 420 -1.30 6.20 18.68
CA ILE A 420 -1.96 6.81 19.84
C ILE A 420 -2.52 5.68 20.70
N TYR A 421 -2.21 5.70 22.00
CA TYR A 421 -2.51 4.60 22.92
C TYR A 421 -3.77 4.93 23.77
N GLY A 422 -4.65 3.94 23.90
CA GLY A 422 -5.78 3.93 24.83
C GLY A 422 -5.58 2.89 25.93
N GLY A 423 -6.25 3.09 27.09
CA GLY A 423 -6.07 2.23 28.27
C GLY A 423 -4.87 2.59 29.13
N VAL A 424 -3.97 3.43 28.64
CA VAL A 424 -2.80 3.95 29.35
C VAL A 424 -2.76 5.46 29.25
N SER A 425 -2.52 6.17 30.36
CA SER A 425 -2.19 7.60 30.34
C SER A 425 -0.68 7.81 30.37
N TYR A 426 -0.19 8.85 29.67
CA TYR A 426 1.24 9.13 29.55
C TYR A 426 1.54 10.59 29.18
N THR A 427 2.78 11.01 29.40
CA THR A 427 3.28 12.34 29.01
C THR A 427 4.49 12.16 28.08
N ILE A 428 4.48 12.84 26.94
CA ILE A 428 5.61 12.98 26.02
C ILE A 428 6.23 14.35 26.20
N ASN A 429 7.50 14.42 26.62
CA ASN A 429 8.29 15.65 26.65
C ASN A 429 9.25 15.68 25.47
N VAL A 430 8.91 16.48 24.44
CA VAL A 430 9.64 16.56 23.17
C VAL A 430 11.03 17.19 23.35
N GLY A 431 11.21 18.01 24.38
CA GLY A 431 12.52 18.64 24.70
C GLY A 431 13.57 17.67 25.22
N ARG A 432 13.18 16.43 25.56
CA ARG A 432 14.11 15.38 25.98
C ARG A 432 14.68 14.59 24.77
N PRO A 433 15.85 13.96 24.95
CA PRO A 433 16.39 13.06 23.93
C PRO A 433 15.39 11.95 23.55
N LYS A 434 15.40 11.51 22.29
CA LYS A 434 14.65 10.33 21.82
C LYS A 434 14.97 9.13 22.73
N GLY A 435 13.95 8.31 23.06
CA GLY A 435 14.04 7.20 24.00
C GLY A 435 13.97 7.61 25.48
N GLN A 436 13.83 8.89 25.81
CA GLN A 436 13.70 9.41 27.18
C GLN A 436 12.54 10.43 27.34
N ARG A 437 11.64 10.46 26.36
CA ARG A 437 10.54 11.44 26.27
C ARG A 437 9.32 11.05 27.07
N VAL A 438 9.11 9.75 27.29
CA VAL A 438 7.89 9.20 27.90
C VAL A 438 8.00 9.11 29.43
N SER A 439 7.00 9.63 30.11
CA SER A 439 6.89 9.61 31.58
C SER A 439 5.43 9.52 32.02
N ASN A 440 5.22 9.36 33.34
CA ASN A 440 3.89 9.35 33.98
C ASN A 440 2.94 8.30 33.38
N MET A 441 3.45 7.14 33.01
CA MET A 441 2.62 6.05 32.48
C MET A 441 1.78 5.43 33.60
N MET A 442 0.44 5.40 33.37
CA MET A 442 -0.51 4.80 34.33
C MET A 442 -1.53 3.94 33.57
N ILE A 443 -1.82 2.75 34.09
CA ILE A 443 -2.89 1.85 33.64
C ILE A 443 -3.86 1.67 34.80
N GLN A 444 -5.15 1.90 34.58
CA GLN A 444 -6.21 1.80 35.61
C GLN A 444 -5.89 2.57 36.91
N GLY A 445 -5.20 3.71 36.76
CA GLY A 445 -4.83 4.58 37.91
C GLY A 445 -3.56 4.15 38.66
N TYR A 446 -2.89 3.09 38.26
CA TYR A 446 -1.63 2.63 38.84
C TYR A 446 -0.46 2.91 37.92
N ALA A 447 0.68 3.30 38.50
CA ALA A 447 1.91 3.50 37.73
C ALA A 447 2.33 2.18 37.06
N VAL A 448 2.73 2.26 35.78
CA VAL A 448 3.20 1.09 35.03
C VAL A 448 4.47 0.54 35.66
N ASP A 449 4.43 -0.73 36.08
CA ASP A 449 5.62 -1.46 36.51
C ASP A 449 6.35 -2.00 35.27
N LEU A 450 7.59 -1.58 35.06
CA LEU A 450 8.39 -1.97 33.89
C LEU A 450 8.64 -3.48 33.78
N LYS A 451 8.50 -4.23 34.87
CA LYS A 451 8.70 -5.69 34.89
C LYS A 451 7.41 -6.49 34.79
N GLN A 452 6.28 -5.88 35.04
CA GLN A 452 4.97 -6.54 34.94
C GLN A 452 4.62 -6.74 33.45
N THR A 453 3.91 -7.83 33.17
CA THR A 453 3.34 -8.09 31.85
C THR A 453 1.97 -7.44 31.72
N TYR A 454 1.76 -6.77 30.60
CA TYR A 454 0.50 -6.18 30.17
C TYR A 454 0.10 -6.73 28.82
N THR A 455 -1.17 -6.69 28.49
CA THR A 455 -1.67 -7.04 27.18
C THR A 455 -1.90 -5.78 26.34
N ILE A 456 -1.49 -5.83 25.07
CA ILE A 456 -1.69 -4.73 24.12
C ILE A 456 -2.30 -5.24 22.82
N CYS A 457 -3.39 -4.59 22.37
CA CYS A 457 -3.97 -4.80 21.06
C CYS A 457 -3.30 -3.90 20.03
N VAL A 458 -2.69 -4.50 19.03
CA VAL A 458 -2.00 -3.83 17.91
C VAL A 458 -2.48 -4.43 16.58
N ASN A 459 -2.32 -3.73 15.47
CA ASN A 459 -2.58 -4.33 14.16
C ASN A 459 -1.48 -5.37 13.79
N ASN A 460 -1.77 -6.23 12.82
CA ASN A 460 -0.86 -7.28 12.38
C ASN A 460 0.49 -6.72 11.90
N TYR A 461 0.49 -5.58 11.21
CA TYR A 461 1.71 -4.90 10.77
C TYR A 461 2.62 -4.50 11.95
N ARG A 462 2.05 -3.96 13.04
CA ARG A 462 2.81 -3.65 14.27
C ARG A 462 3.30 -4.91 14.98
N ALA A 463 2.47 -5.95 15.00
CA ALA A 463 2.81 -7.19 15.71
C ALA A 463 4.08 -7.86 15.21
N VAL A 464 4.48 -7.61 13.97
CA VAL A 464 5.72 -8.13 13.35
C VAL A 464 6.86 -7.09 13.31
N GLY A 465 6.72 -5.96 14.01
CA GLY A 465 7.75 -4.92 14.09
C GLY A 465 7.62 -3.79 13.07
N GLY A 466 6.58 -3.81 12.25
CA GLY A 466 6.36 -2.80 11.21
C GLY A 466 6.39 -1.36 11.75
N GLY A 467 7.04 -0.45 11.03
CA GLY A 467 7.25 0.95 11.45
C GLY A 467 8.31 1.12 12.52
N GLN A 468 9.23 0.17 12.64
CA GLN A 468 10.30 0.13 13.66
C GLN A 468 9.77 -0.06 15.10
N TYR A 469 8.69 -0.86 15.23
CA TYR A 469 8.18 -1.30 16.53
C TYR A 469 8.77 -2.67 16.91
N ASP A 470 10.10 -2.80 16.83
CA ASP A 470 10.86 -4.05 17.02
C ASP A 470 10.64 -4.69 18.38
N MET A 471 10.20 -3.91 19.39
CA MET A 471 9.87 -4.42 20.71
C MET A 471 8.69 -5.40 20.71
N TYR A 472 7.89 -5.45 19.63
CA TYR A 472 6.77 -6.40 19.48
C TYR A 472 7.19 -7.71 18.79
N ILE A 473 8.34 -7.74 18.10
CA ILE A 473 8.91 -8.96 17.52
C ILE A 473 9.10 -9.97 18.66
N ASP A 474 8.70 -11.19 18.44
CA ASP A 474 8.76 -12.29 19.44
C ASP A 474 7.88 -12.10 20.70
N ALA A 475 7.03 -11.08 20.75
CA ALA A 475 6.06 -10.96 21.84
C ALA A 475 5.00 -12.06 21.73
N PRO A 476 4.70 -12.80 22.84
CA PRO A 476 3.68 -13.84 22.79
C PRO A 476 2.31 -13.30 22.36
N VAL A 477 1.71 -13.92 21.35
CA VAL A 477 0.34 -13.62 20.91
C VAL A 477 -0.64 -14.30 21.87
N VAL A 478 -1.45 -13.53 22.58
CA VAL A 478 -2.46 -13.99 23.53
C VAL A 478 -3.79 -14.25 22.83
N LYS A 479 -4.13 -13.41 21.85
CA LYS A 479 -5.37 -13.52 21.08
C LYS A 479 -5.10 -13.01 19.66
N ASP A 480 -5.57 -13.74 18.67
CA ASP A 480 -5.55 -13.33 17.28
C ASP A 480 -6.98 -12.97 16.84
N ILE A 481 -7.17 -11.75 16.36
CA ILE A 481 -8.47 -11.20 15.94
C ILE A 481 -8.46 -11.11 14.43
N GLN A 482 -8.90 -12.17 13.76
CA GLN A 482 -8.91 -12.36 12.30
C GLN A 482 -10.07 -11.57 11.63
N VAL A 483 -10.25 -10.31 12.04
CA VAL A 483 -11.26 -9.40 11.47
C VAL A 483 -10.54 -8.12 11.03
N GLU A 484 -10.74 -7.72 9.80
CA GLU A 484 -10.19 -6.47 9.28
C GLU A 484 -10.72 -5.25 10.03
N GLY A 485 -9.89 -4.21 10.14
CA GLY A 485 -10.20 -3.03 10.94
C GLY A 485 -11.48 -2.32 10.52
N ALA A 486 -11.73 -2.16 9.23
CA ALA A 486 -12.98 -1.58 8.74
C ALA A 486 -14.19 -2.42 9.16
N GLN A 487 -14.14 -3.76 9.01
CA GLN A 487 -15.22 -4.65 9.40
C GLN A 487 -15.42 -4.66 10.92
N LEU A 488 -14.33 -4.65 11.70
CA LEU A 488 -14.41 -4.55 13.16
C LEU A 488 -15.16 -3.28 13.60
N LEU A 489 -14.86 -2.15 12.95
CA LEU A 489 -15.54 -0.89 13.24
C LEU A 489 -17.01 -0.91 12.81
N ILE A 490 -17.33 -1.47 11.64
CA ILE A 490 -18.72 -1.62 11.16
C ILE A 490 -19.51 -2.47 12.16
N ASP A 491 -18.99 -3.62 12.56
CA ASP A 491 -19.60 -4.49 13.55
C ASP A 491 -19.78 -3.80 14.90
N PHE A 492 -18.77 -3.06 15.33
CA PHE A 492 -18.81 -2.33 16.59
C PHE A 492 -19.86 -1.22 16.57
N LEU A 493 -19.92 -0.41 15.51
CA LEU A 493 -20.90 0.66 15.30
C LEU A 493 -22.34 0.11 15.22
N SER A 494 -22.53 -1.03 14.53
CA SER A 494 -23.86 -1.63 14.30
C SER A 494 -24.44 -2.30 15.56
N ASN A 495 -23.59 -2.88 16.40
CA ASN A 495 -24.03 -3.79 17.46
C ASN A 495 -23.97 -3.19 18.89
N ASN A 496 -23.45 -1.98 19.05
CA ASN A 496 -23.28 -1.38 20.37
C ASN A 496 -24.16 -0.16 20.59
N ASN A 497 -24.61 0.00 21.84
CA ASN A 497 -25.26 1.22 22.28
C ASN A 497 -24.20 2.29 22.57
N LEU A 498 -24.00 3.20 21.63
CA LEU A 498 -22.96 4.23 21.68
C LEU A 498 -23.42 5.56 22.30
N MET A 499 -24.50 5.55 23.08
CA MET A 499 -24.99 6.76 23.77
C MET A 499 -23.94 7.40 24.70
N ARG A 500 -22.98 6.61 25.16
CA ARG A 500 -21.84 7.08 25.95
C ARG A 500 -20.57 6.33 25.54
N ILE A 501 -19.56 7.09 25.13
CA ILE A 501 -18.24 6.57 24.79
C ILE A 501 -17.28 6.95 25.93
N PRO A 502 -16.72 5.98 26.67
CA PRO A 502 -15.75 6.25 27.72
C PRO A 502 -14.49 6.93 27.19
N GLN A 503 -13.86 7.76 28.02
CA GLN A 503 -12.54 8.31 27.72
C GLN A 503 -11.49 7.25 28.05
N VAL A 504 -10.79 6.75 27.05
CA VAL A 504 -9.73 5.73 27.17
C VAL A 504 -8.37 6.25 26.69
N VAL A 505 -8.34 7.31 25.87
CA VAL A 505 -7.12 7.97 25.41
C VAL A 505 -6.84 9.19 26.28
N ASP A 506 -5.73 9.18 27.01
CA ASP A 506 -5.28 10.26 27.87
C ASP A 506 -3.77 10.43 27.75
N PHE A 507 -3.34 11.45 27.04
CA PHE A 507 -1.92 11.78 26.89
C PHE A 507 -1.69 13.27 26.77
N LYS A 508 -0.45 13.68 27.03
CA LYS A 508 -0.02 15.06 26.89
C LYS A 508 1.30 15.12 26.14
N VAL A 509 1.36 15.98 25.13
CA VAL A 509 2.60 16.33 24.45
C VAL A 509 3.02 17.73 24.93
N GLU A 510 4.22 17.81 25.45
CA GLU A 510 4.82 19.06 25.95
C GLU A 510 6.28 19.18 25.51
N LYS A 511 6.81 20.43 25.60
CA LYS A 511 8.22 20.71 25.29
C LYS A 511 9.13 20.19 26.38
#